data_bb9e44dc4729598284e4dc652c010a6a
#
_entry.id   bb9e44dc4729598284e4dc652c010a6a
#
_cell.length_a   1.000
_cell.length_b   1.000
_cell.length_c   1.000
_cell.angle_alpha   90.00
_cell.angle_beta   90.00
_cell.angle_gamma   90.00
#
_symmetry.space_group_name_H-M   'P 1'
#
loop_
_entity.id
_entity.type
_entity.pdbx_description
1 polymer ?
#
loop_
_entity_poly.entity_id
_entity_poly.type
_entity_poly.pdbx_seq_one_letter_code
_entity_poly.pdbx_strand_id
1 'polypeptide(L)'
;MPSFVIAEKCDGCLGRDKTACMYICPHDLMALNPESRKGFNQEPEQCWECYNCVKICPQQAIEIRAYADFAPLGGSVIPMMASESIMWTIKFRNGNVKRFKFPIRTVAAGSMDIFSDAAKADIAKIKHPGFYSHHARGDALPVPAPVPA
;
A
#
# COMPACT_ATOMS: atom_id res chain seq x y z
N MET A 1 8.93 2.02 5.57
CA MET A 1 8.58 0.93 6.53
C MET A 1 8.34 -0.36 5.75
N PRO A 2 9.29 -1.26 5.68
CA PRO A 2 9.16 -2.46 4.85
C PRO A 2 8.07 -3.42 5.34
N SER A 3 7.62 -4.27 4.43
CA SER A 3 6.75 -5.39 4.78
C SER A 3 7.54 -6.47 5.50
N PHE A 4 6.97 -7.01 6.54
CA PHE A 4 7.54 -8.10 7.35
C PHE A 4 6.56 -9.26 7.40
N VAL A 5 7.06 -10.48 7.17
CA VAL A 5 6.24 -11.69 7.23
C VAL A 5 6.39 -12.35 8.60
N ILE A 6 5.26 -12.57 9.24
CA ILE A 6 5.18 -13.33 10.49
C ILE A 6 5.16 -14.81 10.13
N ALA A 7 6.29 -15.46 10.29
CA ALA A 7 6.51 -16.85 9.84
C ALA A 7 5.51 -17.85 10.46
N GLU A 8 5.10 -17.64 11.70
CA GLU A 8 4.17 -18.50 12.42
C GLU A 8 2.76 -18.46 11.81
N LYS A 9 2.38 -17.34 11.20
CA LYS A 9 1.08 -17.17 10.54
C LYS A 9 1.10 -17.56 9.07
N CYS A 10 2.27 -17.50 8.44
CA CYS A 10 2.41 -17.77 7.02
C CYS A 10 2.30 -19.27 6.73
N ASP A 11 1.35 -19.67 5.88
CA ASP A 11 1.16 -21.06 5.42
C ASP A 11 1.75 -21.31 4.02
N GLY A 12 2.48 -20.34 3.45
CA GLY A 12 3.02 -20.41 2.09
C GLY A 12 1.92 -20.50 1.02
N CYS A 13 0.73 -19.97 1.29
CA CYS A 13 -0.46 -20.08 0.42
C CYS A 13 -0.80 -21.52 0.07
N LEU A 14 -0.83 -22.39 1.08
CA LEU A 14 -1.19 -23.82 0.94
C LEU A 14 -0.26 -24.58 -0.01
N GLY A 15 1.02 -24.27 0.00
CA GLY A 15 2.04 -24.99 -0.77
C GLY A 15 2.11 -24.65 -2.26
N ARG A 16 1.51 -23.56 -2.69
CA ARG A 16 1.63 -23.07 -4.07
C ARG A 16 3.07 -22.67 -4.38
N ASP A 17 3.48 -22.82 -5.61
CA ASP A 17 4.82 -22.42 -6.07
C ASP A 17 4.99 -20.90 -6.07
N LYS A 18 3.92 -20.16 -6.27
CA LYS A 18 3.89 -18.71 -6.22
C LYS A 18 2.77 -18.23 -5.29
N THR A 19 3.15 -17.44 -4.30
CA THR A 19 2.22 -16.96 -3.28
C THR A 19 1.51 -15.67 -3.70
N ALA A 20 0.39 -15.35 -3.05
CA ALA A 20 -0.38 -14.15 -3.35
C ALA A 20 0.47 -12.87 -3.19
N CYS A 21 1.32 -12.81 -2.17
CA CYS A 21 2.18 -11.66 -1.94
C CYS A 21 3.27 -11.51 -3.03
N MET A 22 3.76 -12.61 -3.61
CA MET A 22 4.68 -12.56 -4.74
C MET A 22 4.00 -12.02 -6.00
N TYR A 23 2.77 -12.43 -6.26
CA TYR A 23 2.03 -11.96 -7.44
C TYR A 23 1.71 -10.47 -7.40
N ILE A 24 1.41 -9.94 -6.22
CA ILE A 24 0.91 -8.56 -6.09
C ILE A 24 2.02 -7.54 -5.90
N CYS A 25 3.25 -7.96 -5.58
CA CYS A 25 4.35 -7.04 -5.34
C CYS A 25 4.81 -6.39 -6.64
N PRO A 26 4.68 -5.06 -6.80
CA PRO A 26 5.07 -4.38 -8.03
C PRO A 26 6.59 -4.35 -8.25
N HIS A 27 7.38 -4.60 -7.20
CA HIS A 27 8.84 -4.65 -7.23
C HIS A 27 9.41 -6.07 -7.15
N ASP A 28 8.54 -7.08 -7.15
CA ASP A 28 8.95 -8.49 -7.04
C ASP A 28 9.82 -8.80 -5.81
N LEU A 29 9.59 -8.06 -4.71
CA LEU A 29 10.40 -8.20 -3.49
C LEU A 29 10.00 -9.39 -2.62
N MET A 30 8.79 -9.91 -2.82
CA MET A 30 8.31 -11.03 -2.03
C MET A 30 8.80 -12.34 -2.63
N ALA A 31 9.48 -13.14 -1.84
CA ALA A 31 9.97 -14.45 -2.21
C ALA A 31 9.46 -15.54 -1.27
N LEU A 32 9.54 -16.78 -1.71
CA LEU A 32 9.19 -17.97 -0.92
C LEU A 32 10.47 -18.71 -0.58
N ASN A 33 10.74 -18.90 0.70
CA ASN A 33 11.83 -19.75 1.13
C ASN A 33 11.50 -21.22 0.77
N PRO A 34 12.34 -21.91 -0.01
CA PRO A 34 12.04 -23.26 -0.50
C PRO A 34 11.99 -24.30 0.62
N GLU A 35 12.78 -24.13 1.67
CA GLU A 35 12.86 -25.10 2.77
C GLU A 35 11.71 -24.94 3.77
N SER A 36 11.52 -23.73 4.27
CA SER A 36 10.46 -23.45 5.25
C SER A 36 9.08 -23.24 4.63
N ARG A 37 9.01 -23.04 3.32
CA ARG A 37 7.79 -22.68 2.61
C ARG A 37 7.10 -21.42 3.16
N LYS A 38 7.89 -20.48 3.71
CA LYS A 38 7.41 -19.20 4.24
C LYS A 38 7.79 -18.06 3.31
N GLY A 39 6.88 -17.12 3.15
CA GLY A 39 7.17 -15.89 2.41
C GLY A 39 8.13 -14.99 3.20
N PHE A 40 8.92 -14.20 2.49
CA PHE A 40 9.76 -13.17 3.07
C PHE A 40 9.97 -12.03 2.08
N ASN A 41 10.38 -10.88 2.58
CA ASN A 41 10.80 -9.76 1.75
C ASN A 41 12.32 -9.84 1.60
N GLN A 42 12.79 -10.05 0.36
CA GLN A 42 14.21 -10.27 0.09
C GLN A 42 15.04 -8.98 0.09
N GLU A 43 14.42 -7.84 -0.22
CA GLU A 43 15.09 -6.53 -0.27
C GLU A 43 14.20 -5.46 0.39
N PRO A 44 14.17 -5.42 1.72
CA PRO A 44 13.30 -4.51 2.47
C PRO A 44 13.51 -3.02 2.11
N GLU A 45 14.74 -2.63 1.77
CA GLU A 45 15.09 -1.24 1.43
C GLU A 45 14.43 -0.78 0.13
N GLN A 46 14.10 -1.69 -0.77
CA GLN A 46 13.43 -1.40 -2.04
C GLN A 46 11.91 -1.30 -1.90
N CYS A 47 11.39 -1.50 -0.71
CA CYS A 47 9.95 -1.55 -0.48
C CYS A 47 9.31 -0.16 -0.56
N TRP A 48 8.36 0.02 -1.48
CA TRP A 48 7.61 1.27 -1.64
C TRP A 48 6.50 1.49 -0.61
N GLU A 49 6.30 0.55 0.26
CA GLU A 49 5.22 0.66 1.25
C GLU A 49 3.82 0.76 0.62
N CYS A 50 3.60 0.10 -0.50
CA CYS A 50 2.30 0.14 -1.21
C CYS A 50 1.19 -0.65 -0.50
N TYR A 51 1.53 -1.45 0.50
CA TYR A 51 0.63 -2.27 1.33
C TYR A 51 -0.13 -3.38 0.57
N ASN A 52 0.15 -3.62 -0.69
CA ASN A 52 -0.56 -4.61 -1.49
C ASN A 52 -0.42 -6.03 -0.94
N CYS A 53 0.82 -6.45 -0.60
CA CYS A 53 1.10 -7.76 -0.02
C CYS A 53 0.39 -7.95 1.33
N VAL A 54 0.31 -6.89 2.13
CA VAL A 54 -0.34 -6.91 3.44
C VAL A 54 -1.85 -7.11 3.29
N LYS A 55 -2.47 -6.40 2.34
CA LYS A 55 -3.91 -6.48 2.08
C LYS A 55 -4.36 -7.81 1.47
N ILE A 56 -3.53 -8.40 0.60
CA ILE A 56 -3.90 -9.62 -0.12
C ILE A 56 -3.69 -10.90 0.70
N CYS A 57 -2.87 -10.85 1.76
CA CYS A 57 -2.52 -12.05 2.52
C CYS A 57 -3.73 -12.67 3.22
N PRO A 58 -4.17 -13.88 2.86
CA PRO A 58 -5.35 -14.50 3.45
C PRO A 58 -5.13 -14.87 4.92
N GLN A 59 -3.90 -15.15 5.32
CA GLN A 59 -3.52 -15.49 6.69
C GLN A 59 -3.21 -14.26 7.55
N GLN A 60 -3.28 -13.06 6.96
CA GLN A 60 -2.88 -11.83 7.66
C GLN A 60 -1.49 -11.95 8.31
N ALA A 61 -0.61 -12.63 7.60
CA ALA A 61 0.74 -12.94 8.06
C ALA A 61 1.75 -11.83 7.74
N ILE A 62 1.33 -10.76 7.08
CA ILE A 62 2.23 -9.68 6.68
C ILE A 62 1.83 -8.39 7.39
N GLU A 63 2.79 -7.77 8.01
CA GLU A 63 2.63 -6.46 8.64
C GLU A 63 3.68 -5.48 8.10
N ILE A 64 3.45 -4.19 8.32
CA ILE A 64 4.44 -3.17 8.05
C ILE A 64 5.11 -2.83 9.37
N ARG A 65 6.43 -2.94 9.40
CA ARG A 65 7.23 -2.52 10.54
C ARG A 65 7.93 -1.21 10.21
N ALA A 66 7.93 -0.29 11.17
CA ALA A 66 8.85 0.83 11.12
C ALA A 66 10.27 0.26 11.01
N TYR A 67 11.15 0.93 10.30
CA TYR A 67 12.54 0.53 10.10
C TYR A 67 13.19 0.18 11.44
N ALA A 68 12.88 -1.01 11.89
CA ALA A 68 13.43 -1.56 13.12
C ALA A 68 14.92 -1.85 13.00
N ASP A 69 15.38 -1.95 11.75
CA ASP A 69 16.80 -2.17 11.43
C ASP A 69 17.65 -0.97 11.80
N PHE A 70 17.09 0.23 11.71
CA PHE A 70 17.80 1.45 12.11
C PHE A 70 17.62 1.78 13.57
N ALA A 71 16.51 1.40 14.12
CA ALA A 71 16.26 1.45 15.54
C ALA A 71 15.12 0.47 15.81
N PRO A 72 15.22 -0.44 16.75
CA PRO A 72 14.14 -1.34 17.15
C PRO A 72 13.01 -0.51 17.73
N LEU A 73 12.28 0.17 16.86
CA LEU A 73 11.25 1.12 17.25
C LEU A 73 10.01 0.41 17.81
N GLY A 74 9.92 -0.91 17.63
CA GLY A 74 8.83 -1.72 18.15
C GLY A 74 7.45 -1.31 17.65
N GLY A 75 7.39 -0.45 16.63
CA GLY A 75 6.14 -0.05 15.99
C GLY A 75 5.72 -1.04 14.92
N SER A 76 4.42 -1.24 14.76
CA SER A 76 3.89 -2.06 13.67
C SER A 76 2.55 -1.53 13.19
N VAL A 77 2.22 -1.82 11.94
CA VAL A 77 0.93 -1.52 11.33
C VAL A 77 0.35 -2.81 10.78
N ILE A 78 -0.77 -3.24 11.34
CA ILE A 78 -1.38 -4.52 11.02
C ILE A 78 -2.79 -4.25 10.49
N PRO A 79 -3.10 -4.60 9.23
CA PRO A 79 -4.46 -4.55 8.71
C PRO A 79 -5.20 -5.83 9.07
N MET A 80 -6.49 -5.69 9.28
CA MET A 80 -7.42 -6.79 9.37
C MET A 80 -8.55 -6.54 8.37
N MET A 81 -8.64 -7.38 7.36
CA MET A 81 -9.69 -7.29 6.36
C MET A 81 -10.96 -7.98 6.86
N ALA A 82 -12.08 -7.29 6.69
CA ALA A 82 -13.42 -7.85 6.81
C ALA A 82 -14.12 -7.69 5.45
N SER A 83 -15.34 -8.21 5.30
CA SER A 83 -16.11 -8.15 4.06
C SER A 83 -16.30 -6.73 3.52
N GLU A 84 -16.58 -5.78 4.41
CA GLU A 84 -16.98 -4.41 4.07
C GLU A 84 -15.98 -3.36 4.55
N SER A 85 -14.95 -3.75 5.28
CA SER A 85 -14.05 -2.78 5.92
C SER A 85 -12.65 -3.33 6.14
N ILE A 86 -11.70 -2.43 6.26
CA ILE A 86 -10.34 -2.73 6.71
C ILE A 86 -10.14 -2.02 8.05
N MET A 87 -9.72 -2.77 9.05
CA MET A 87 -9.29 -2.22 10.34
C MET A 87 -7.78 -2.20 10.41
N TRP A 88 -7.22 -1.03 10.57
CA TRP A 88 -5.80 -0.82 10.77
C TRP A 88 -5.50 -0.74 12.26
N THR A 89 -4.62 -1.60 12.74
CA THR A 89 -4.10 -1.54 14.09
C THR A 89 -2.67 -1.02 14.04
N ILE A 90 -2.45 0.14 14.64
CA ILE A 90 -1.14 0.77 14.75
C ILE A 90 -0.65 0.58 16.17
N LYS A 91 0.46 -0.12 16.33
CA LYS A 91 1.16 -0.24 17.60
C LYS A 91 2.36 0.70 17.58
N PHE A 92 2.39 1.63 18.50
CA PHE A 92 3.50 2.58 18.66
C PHE A 92 4.60 1.99 19.53
N ARG A 93 5.80 2.56 19.43
CA ARG A 93 6.97 2.19 20.23
C ARG A 93 6.72 2.23 21.75
N ASN A 94 5.95 3.20 22.19
CA ASN A 94 5.58 3.37 23.60
C ASN A 94 4.52 2.37 24.10
N GLY A 95 4.15 1.40 23.28
CA GLY A 95 3.12 0.40 23.59
C GLY A 95 1.69 0.85 23.33
N ASN A 96 1.44 2.13 23.04
CA ASN A 96 0.11 2.61 22.70
C ASN A 96 -0.39 1.94 21.42
N VAL A 97 -1.69 1.66 21.40
CA VAL A 97 -2.36 1.05 20.24
C VAL A 97 -3.48 1.98 19.79
N LYS A 98 -3.48 2.32 18.50
CA LYS A 98 -4.61 2.98 17.83
C LYS A 98 -5.20 2.08 16.78
N ARG A 99 -6.51 2.15 16.63
CA ARG A 99 -7.26 1.40 15.62
C ARG A 99 -8.12 2.33 14.80
N PHE A 100 -8.09 2.12 13.48
CA PHE A 100 -8.89 2.87 12.53
C PHE A 100 -9.65 1.87 11.66
N LYS A 101 -10.93 2.10 11.49
CA LYS A 101 -11.78 1.28 10.62
C LYS A 101 -12.20 2.11 9.42
N PHE A 102 -11.89 1.62 8.23
CA PHE A 102 -12.28 2.26 6.98
C PHE A 102 -13.15 1.32 6.16
N PRO A 103 -14.23 1.80 5.54
CA PRO A 103 -14.99 1.01 4.59
C PRO A 103 -14.12 0.71 3.35
N ILE A 104 -14.29 -0.48 2.79
CA ILE A 104 -13.63 -0.85 1.52
C ILE A 104 -14.26 -0.05 0.38
N ARG A 105 -15.56 0.23 0.51
CA ARG A 105 -16.32 1.02 -0.46
C ARG A 105 -17.07 2.13 0.24
N THR A 106 -17.08 3.29 -0.37
CA THR A 106 -17.87 4.45 0.08
C THR A 106 -19.25 4.50 -0.58
N VAL A 107 -19.47 3.67 -1.59
CA VAL A 107 -20.72 3.56 -2.33
C VAL A 107 -21.19 2.11 -2.35
N ALA A 108 -22.51 1.88 -2.43
CA ALA A 108 -23.07 0.54 -2.49
C ALA A 108 -22.55 -0.22 -3.74
N ALA A 109 -22.38 -1.53 -3.61
CA ALA A 109 -21.99 -2.36 -4.74
C ALA A 109 -23.06 -2.27 -5.84
N GLY A 110 -22.65 -2.00 -7.08
CA GLY A 110 -23.55 -1.83 -8.21
C GLY A 110 -24.24 -0.47 -8.31
N SER A 111 -23.96 0.48 -7.40
CA SER A 111 -24.52 1.83 -7.46
C SER A 111 -23.85 2.72 -8.52
N MET A 112 -22.71 2.33 -9.03
CA MET A 112 -22.03 2.99 -10.14
C MET A 112 -22.04 2.07 -11.36
N ASP A 113 -22.72 2.48 -12.40
CA ASP A 113 -22.52 1.88 -13.70
C ASP A 113 -21.31 2.55 -14.35
N ILE A 114 -20.19 1.80 -14.40
CA ILE A 114 -18.92 2.26 -14.95
C ILE A 114 -19.06 2.72 -16.42
N PHE A 115 -20.05 2.22 -17.13
CA PHE A 115 -20.24 2.52 -18.55
C PHE A 115 -21.26 3.64 -18.83
N SER A 116 -22.23 3.83 -17.94
CA SER A 116 -23.27 4.85 -18.12
C SER A 116 -23.01 6.13 -17.32
N ASP A 117 -22.54 5.98 -16.08
CA ASP A 117 -22.39 7.07 -15.11
C ASP A 117 -20.93 7.49 -14.91
N ALA A 118 -19.97 6.78 -15.50
CA ALA A 118 -18.61 7.28 -15.54
C ALA A 118 -18.68 8.66 -16.17
N ALA A 119 -18.43 9.68 -15.38
CA ALA A 119 -18.33 11.05 -15.86
C ALA A 119 -17.47 11.02 -17.11
N LYS A 120 -18.10 11.17 -18.27
CA LYS A 120 -17.39 11.20 -19.55
C LYS A 120 -16.32 12.23 -19.37
N ALA A 121 -15.06 11.82 -19.52
CA ALA A 121 -13.93 12.70 -19.33
C ALA A 121 -14.20 13.98 -20.12
N ASP A 122 -14.35 15.09 -19.43
CA ASP A 122 -14.57 16.37 -20.06
C ASP A 122 -13.28 16.78 -20.75
N ILE A 123 -13.21 16.48 -22.04
CA ILE A 123 -12.02 16.75 -22.87
C ILE A 123 -11.66 18.24 -22.82
N ALA A 124 -12.64 19.14 -22.63
CA ALA A 124 -12.38 20.55 -22.48
C ALA A 124 -11.62 20.85 -21.18
N LYS A 125 -11.95 20.16 -20.09
CA LYS A 125 -11.19 20.26 -18.83
C LYS A 125 -9.80 19.68 -18.96
N ILE A 126 -9.64 18.55 -19.65
CA ILE A 126 -8.32 17.93 -19.89
C ILE A 126 -7.43 18.86 -20.70
N LYS A 127 -7.99 19.63 -21.62
CA LYS A 127 -7.26 20.62 -22.43
C LYS A 127 -7.02 21.95 -21.71
N HIS A 128 -7.50 22.11 -20.48
CA HIS A 128 -7.30 23.32 -19.72
C HIS A 128 -5.81 23.53 -19.42
N PRO A 129 -5.24 24.72 -19.69
CA PRO A 129 -3.81 24.97 -19.53
C PRO A 129 -3.24 24.62 -18.16
N GLY A 130 -4.07 24.67 -17.10
CA GLY A 130 -3.66 24.30 -15.75
C GLY A 130 -3.37 22.82 -15.53
N PHE A 131 -3.75 21.94 -16.46
CA PHE A 131 -3.42 20.50 -16.39
C PHE A 131 -2.08 20.13 -17.03
N TYR A 132 -1.56 21.03 -17.85
CA TYR A 132 -0.27 20.80 -18.49
C TYR A 132 0.79 21.64 -17.79
N SER A 133 1.88 21.00 -17.38
CA SER A 133 3.02 21.75 -16.87
C SER A 133 3.53 22.68 -17.96
N HIS A 134 3.79 23.91 -17.63
CA HIS A 134 4.33 24.91 -18.57
C HIS A 134 5.68 24.50 -19.17
N HIS A 135 6.34 23.51 -18.60
CA HIS A 135 7.59 22.93 -19.10
C HIS A 135 7.53 22.42 -20.54
N ALA A 136 6.38 21.95 -20.99
CA ALA A 136 6.21 21.46 -22.35
C ALA A 136 6.34 22.55 -23.42
N ARG A 137 6.33 23.84 -23.04
CA ARG A 137 6.41 25.00 -23.93
C ARG A 137 7.70 25.81 -23.78
N GLY A 138 8.64 25.37 -22.95
CA GLY A 138 9.89 26.11 -22.71
C GLY A 138 9.72 27.35 -21.83
N ASP A 139 8.54 27.58 -21.27
CA ASP A 139 8.32 28.69 -20.37
C ASP A 139 8.92 28.38 -18.98
N ALA A 140 9.69 29.31 -18.42
CA ALA A 140 10.22 29.16 -17.06
C ALA A 140 9.08 29.11 -16.04
N LEU A 141 9.19 28.18 -15.10
CA LEU A 141 8.26 28.17 -13.95
C LEU A 141 8.32 29.53 -13.23
N PRO A 142 7.19 30.09 -12.83
CA PRO A 142 7.23 31.25 -11.94
C PRO A 142 7.96 30.85 -10.65
N VAL A 143 9.04 31.58 -10.37
CA VAL A 143 9.78 31.39 -9.11
C VAL A 143 8.85 31.76 -7.98
N PRO A 144 8.61 30.87 -6.99
CA PRO A 144 7.77 31.22 -5.85
C PRO A 144 8.39 32.42 -5.13
N ALA A 145 7.55 33.35 -4.72
CA ALA A 145 7.98 34.52 -3.95
C ALA A 145 8.73 34.05 -2.68
N PRO A 146 9.83 34.71 -2.30
CA PRO A 146 10.54 34.34 -1.09
C PRO A 146 9.60 34.44 0.10
N VAL A 147 9.60 33.39 0.93
CA VAL A 147 8.83 33.37 2.17
C VAL A 147 9.39 34.47 3.07
N PRO A 148 8.58 35.41 3.56
CA PRO A 148 9.05 36.44 4.47
C PRO A 148 9.62 35.78 5.74
N ALA A 149 10.75 36.31 6.18
CA ALA A 149 11.48 35.82 7.36
C ALA A 149 10.72 36.06 8.67
#